data_204c0b451c78ca98b5f8df3fe30258dc
#
_entry.id   204c0b451c78ca98b5f8df3fe30258dc
#
_cell.length_a   1.000
_cell.length_b   1.000
_cell.length_c   1.000
_cell.angle_alpha   90.00
_cell.angle_beta   90.00
_cell.angle_gamma   90.00
#
_symmetry.space_group_name_H-M   'P 1'
#
loop_
_entity.id
_entity.type
_entity.pdbx_description
1 polymer ?
#
loop_
_entity_poly.entity_id
_entity_poly.type
_entity_poly.pdbx_seq_one_letter_code
_entity_poly.pdbx_strand_id
1 'polypeptide(L)'
;VGSEMCIRDSPVRSGKKSYRFEVRFGDCGKDSGHDDCKKDRQRTELQFKKHQMGKKDHWYSASIYLPEDYQSVAPVRTTFAQLYEKGWKPILMVTDRSGEWLEVGRMWSGEYVEMKKAIRINDMRGKWTDVLINARYSREENGFMKVWINNKLILNAENIKNITPYTKRGVGLDFGIYQTFVSGWKREHGDKPYPNMVVYFDEVNLGSTKEKVTKKLGN
;
A
#
# COMPACT_ATOMS: atom_id res chain seq x y z
N VAL A 1 -10.57 16.49 2.37
CA VAL A 1 -9.39 16.06 1.64
C VAL A 1 -9.84 15.63 0.27
N GLY A 2 -9.55 16.45 -0.76
CA GLY A 2 -10.04 16.24 -2.10
C GLY A 2 -9.31 15.12 -2.82
N SER A 3 -9.97 14.03 -3.13
CA SER A 3 -9.58 13.15 -4.20
C SER A 3 -10.00 13.81 -5.52
N GLU A 4 -9.09 14.49 -6.20
CA GLU A 4 -9.34 14.90 -7.57
C GLU A 4 -9.40 13.64 -8.46
N MET A 5 -10.61 13.33 -8.88
CA MET A 5 -10.89 12.19 -9.72
C MET A 5 -10.90 12.64 -11.19
N CYS A 6 -9.94 12.12 -11.95
CA CYS A 6 -9.92 12.07 -13.42
C CYS A 6 -9.76 13.36 -14.20
N ILE A 7 -8.54 13.60 -14.59
CA ILE A 7 -8.22 14.44 -15.76
C ILE A 7 -7.94 13.52 -16.96
N ARG A 8 -8.27 13.97 -18.18
CA ARG A 8 -8.18 13.21 -19.44
C ARG A 8 -6.79 12.66 -19.79
N ASP A 9 -5.73 13.16 -19.15
CA ASP A 9 -4.32 12.83 -19.44
C ASP A 9 -3.66 12.01 -18.31
N SER A 10 -4.43 11.44 -17.38
CA SER A 10 -3.90 10.57 -16.34
C SER A 10 -3.49 9.22 -16.93
N PRO A 11 -2.36 8.63 -16.51
CA PRO A 11 -2.00 7.29 -16.91
C PRO A 11 -3.09 6.30 -16.49
N VAL A 12 -3.49 5.42 -17.39
CA VAL A 12 -4.52 4.40 -17.19
C VAL A 12 -3.93 3.03 -17.48
N ARG A 13 -4.09 2.07 -16.57
CA ARG A 13 -3.66 0.68 -16.78
C ARG A 13 -4.65 -0.06 -17.64
N SER A 14 -5.94 0.15 -17.38
CA SER A 14 -7.05 -0.48 -18.09
C SER A 14 -8.30 0.41 -18.06
N GLY A 15 -9.13 0.33 -19.09
CA GLY A 15 -10.37 1.11 -19.15
C GLY A 15 -10.17 2.58 -19.49
N LYS A 16 -10.80 3.49 -18.73
CA LYS A 16 -10.83 4.94 -19.06
C LYS A 16 -10.38 5.84 -17.90
N LYS A 17 -10.11 5.30 -16.72
CA LYS A 17 -9.86 6.07 -15.51
C LYS A 17 -8.92 5.35 -14.57
N SER A 18 -8.10 6.12 -13.86
CA SER A 18 -7.30 5.67 -12.73
C SER A 18 -7.58 6.54 -11.51
N TYR A 19 -7.17 6.11 -10.34
CA TYR A 19 -7.16 6.93 -9.13
C TYR A 19 -5.89 7.75 -9.10
N ARG A 20 -5.98 9.07 -8.90
CA ARG A 20 -4.85 9.95 -8.65
C ARG A 20 -4.85 10.32 -7.16
N PHE A 21 -3.75 10.06 -6.49
CA PHE A 21 -3.50 10.47 -5.12
C PHE A 21 -2.40 11.53 -5.10
N GLU A 22 -2.56 12.52 -4.25
CA GLU A 22 -1.56 13.57 -4.03
C GLU A 22 -1.43 13.85 -2.54
N VAL A 23 -0.19 13.99 -2.07
CA VAL A 23 0.17 14.50 -0.76
C VAL A 23 1.14 15.64 -0.95
N ARG A 24 0.84 16.80 -0.35
CA ARG A 24 1.68 17.98 -0.33
C ARG A 24 2.34 18.13 1.03
N PHE A 25 3.50 18.75 1.07
CA PHE A 25 4.15 19.06 2.34
C PHE A 25 3.20 19.86 3.25
N GLY A 26 2.98 19.33 4.47
CA GLY A 26 2.09 19.97 5.45
C GLY A 26 0.62 19.53 5.37
N ASP A 27 0.22 18.71 4.42
CA ASP A 27 -1.12 18.14 4.39
C ASP A 27 -1.38 17.29 5.64
N CYS A 28 -2.46 17.58 6.36
CA CYS A 28 -2.81 16.87 7.59
C CYS A 28 -4.23 16.33 7.50
N GLY A 29 -4.37 15.02 7.45
CA GLY A 29 -5.65 14.35 7.66
C GLY A 29 -6.11 14.51 9.11
N LYS A 30 -7.34 15.02 9.27
CA LYS A 30 -7.92 15.20 10.59
C LYS A 30 -9.39 14.84 10.59
N ASP A 31 -9.79 14.03 11.55
CA ASP A 31 -11.19 13.72 11.84
C ASP A 31 -11.45 13.67 13.36
N SER A 32 -12.67 13.29 13.76
CA SER A 32 -13.08 13.19 15.16
C SER A 32 -12.28 12.11 15.90
N GLY A 33 -11.13 12.44 16.46
CA GLY A 33 -10.28 11.56 17.26
C GLY A 33 -9.00 11.10 16.58
N HIS A 34 -8.75 11.52 15.33
CA HIS A 34 -7.51 11.24 14.63
C HIS A 34 -6.93 12.53 14.02
N ASP A 35 -5.64 12.75 14.26
CA ASP A 35 -4.87 13.88 13.73
C ASP A 35 -3.52 13.34 13.26
N ASP A 36 -3.35 13.25 11.96
CA ASP A 36 -2.15 12.66 11.37
C ASP A 36 -0.90 13.47 11.69
N CYS A 37 -0.97 14.80 11.67
CA CYS A 37 0.18 15.65 11.99
C CYS A 37 0.67 15.44 13.42
N LYS A 38 -0.24 15.36 14.40
CA LYS A 38 0.13 15.05 15.79
C LYS A 38 0.77 13.67 15.97
N LYS A 39 0.54 12.77 15.00
CA LYS A 39 1.09 11.40 14.98
C LYS A 39 2.27 11.25 14.04
N ASP A 40 2.85 12.34 13.57
CA ASP A 40 4.00 12.33 12.65
C ASP A 40 3.70 11.59 11.33
N ARG A 41 2.53 11.89 10.73
CA ARG A 41 1.98 11.21 9.55
C ARG A 41 1.32 12.18 8.59
N GLN A 42 1.22 11.77 7.34
CA GLN A 42 0.39 12.37 6.31
C GLN A 42 -0.21 11.28 5.44
N ARG A 43 -1.43 11.48 4.92
CA ARG A 43 -2.02 10.48 4.03
C ARG A 43 -3.09 11.03 3.09
N THR A 44 -3.18 10.36 1.96
CA THR A 44 -4.33 10.32 1.08
C THR A 44 -4.52 8.87 0.68
N GLU A 45 -5.44 8.16 1.33
CA GLU A 45 -5.71 6.74 1.14
C GLU A 45 -7.19 6.47 0.93
N LEU A 46 -7.50 5.43 0.18
CA LEU A 46 -8.81 4.81 0.12
C LEU A 46 -8.76 3.44 0.79
N GLN A 47 -9.85 3.09 1.46
CA GLN A 47 -10.04 1.80 2.09
C GLN A 47 -11.18 1.04 1.44
N PHE A 48 -10.99 -0.23 1.15
CA PHE A 48 -12.12 -1.09 0.81
C PHE A 48 -13.07 -1.23 1.99
N LYS A 49 -14.35 -0.93 1.77
CA LYS A 49 -15.39 -1.09 2.82
C LYS A 49 -15.58 -2.54 3.24
N LYS A 50 -15.34 -3.49 2.34
CA LYS A 50 -15.48 -4.93 2.60
C LYS A 50 -14.19 -5.49 3.17
N HIS A 51 -14.23 -5.95 4.41
CA HIS A 51 -13.14 -6.63 5.07
C HIS A 51 -13.28 -8.15 4.94
N GLN A 52 -12.14 -8.82 4.86
CA GLN A 52 -12.08 -10.27 4.66
C GLN A 52 -11.75 -10.99 5.96
N MET A 53 -12.45 -12.07 6.21
CA MET A 53 -12.18 -12.98 7.35
C MET A 53 -12.46 -14.42 6.94
N GLY A 54 -11.97 -15.35 7.77
CA GLY A 54 -12.27 -16.78 7.68
C GLY A 54 -11.21 -17.58 6.93
N LYS A 55 -11.48 -18.90 6.82
CA LYS A 55 -10.54 -19.90 6.32
C LYS A 55 -10.43 -19.98 4.78
N LYS A 56 -10.97 -18.99 4.06
CA LYS A 56 -10.94 -18.94 2.58
C LYS A 56 -9.72 -18.15 2.12
N ASP A 57 -9.29 -18.44 0.89
CA ASP A 57 -8.26 -17.65 0.22
C ASP A 57 -8.84 -16.32 -0.25
N HIS A 58 -8.09 -15.26 -0.05
CA HIS A 58 -8.42 -13.91 -0.45
C HIS A 58 -7.35 -13.41 -1.41
N TRP A 59 -7.80 -12.82 -2.51
CA TRP A 59 -6.96 -12.26 -3.53
C TRP A 59 -7.17 -10.76 -3.62
N TYR A 60 -6.07 -10.02 -3.78
CA TYR A 60 -6.07 -8.58 -3.97
C TYR A 60 -5.13 -8.22 -5.10
N SER A 61 -5.50 -7.26 -5.91
CA SER A 61 -4.62 -6.65 -6.89
C SER A 61 -4.61 -5.14 -6.74
N ALA A 62 -3.52 -4.52 -7.15
CA ALA A 62 -3.40 -3.08 -7.37
C ALA A 62 -2.30 -2.85 -8.39
N SER A 63 -2.52 -1.98 -9.36
CA SER A 63 -1.48 -1.46 -10.23
C SER A 63 -1.09 -0.08 -9.76
N ILE A 64 0.20 0.17 -9.57
CA ILE A 64 0.79 1.41 -9.07
C ILE A 64 1.59 2.04 -10.21
N TYR A 65 1.38 3.33 -10.47
CA TYR A 65 2.19 4.09 -11.41
C TYR A 65 2.84 5.28 -10.69
N LEU A 66 4.14 5.32 -10.74
CA LEU A 66 4.93 6.46 -10.31
C LEU A 66 5.23 7.33 -11.53
N PRO A 67 4.89 8.63 -11.53
CA PRO A 67 5.27 9.54 -12.61
C PRO A 67 6.79 9.50 -12.89
N GLU A 68 7.20 9.90 -14.08
CA GLU A 68 8.62 9.91 -14.46
C GLU A 68 9.46 10.81 -13.55
N ASP A 69 8.87 11.91 -13.11
CA ASP A 69 9.44 12.89 -12.18
C ASP A 69 9.26 12.54 -10.70
N TYR A 70 8.71 11.36 -10.37
CA TYR A 70 8.54 10.91 -8.99
C TYR A 70 9.84 11.02 -8.22
N GLN A 71 9.78 11.66 -7.07
CA GLN A 71 10.89 11.75 -6.11
C GLN A 71 10.47 11.08 -4.80
N SER A 72 11.31 10.14 -4.35
CA SER A 72 11.15 9.61 -3.02
C SER A 72 11.40 10.68 -1.98
N VAL A 73 10.63 10.61 -0.92
CA VAL A 73 10.79 11.51 0.25
C VAL A 73 11.46 10.79 1.43
N ALA A 74 12.27 9.76 1.15
CA ALA A 74 13.06 9.12 2.20
C ALA A 74 13.88 10.19 2.97
N PRO A 75 14.01 10.06 4.29
CA PRO A 75 13.69 8.92 5.17
C PRO A 75 12.22 8.83 5.61
N VAL A 76 11.34 9.69 5.13
CA VAL A 76 9.89 9.55 5.32
C VAL A 76 9.44 8.27 4.61
N ARG A 77 8.80 7.37 5.35
CA ARG A 77 8.32 6.10 4.77
C ARG A 77 7.02 6.33 4.04
N THR A 78 6.97 5.96 2.77
CA THR A 78 5.77 6.03 1.95
C THR A 78 5.21 4.64 1.70
N THR A 79 4.04 4.34 2.24
CA THR A 79 3.30 3.11 1.99
C THR A 79 2.26 3.35 0.90
N PHE A 80 2.29 2.51 -0.12
CA PHE A 80 1.37 2.58 -1.26
C PHE A 80 0.16 1.64 -1.10
N ALA A 81 0.36 0.50 -0.47
CA ALA A 81 -0.71 -0.43 -0.17
C ALA A 81 -0.44 -1.16 1.15
N GLN A 82 -1.50 -1.44 1.91
CA GLN A 82 -1.37 -2.20 3.14
C GLN A 82 -2.58 -3.11 3.37
N LEU A 83 -2.33 -4.32 3.87
CA LEU A 83 -3.36 -5.12 4.50
C LEU A 83 -3.39 -4.81 5.99
N TYR A 84 -4.57 -4.49 6.49
CA TYR A 84 -4.76 -3.93 7.80
C TYR A 84 -5.84 -4.67 8.59
N GLU A 85 -5.52 -5.14 9.79
CA GLU A 85 -6.52 -5.65 10.74
C GLU A 85 -7.38 -4.50 11.25
N LYS A 86 -8.66 -4.49 10.88
CA LYS A 86 -9.56 -3.38 11.19
C LYS A 86 -9.67 -3.11 12.68
N GLY A 87 -9.22 -1.92 13.06
CA GLY A 87 -9.19 -1.48 14.46
C GLY A 87 -7.94 -1.92 15.23
N TRP A 88 -6.91 -2.44 14.53
CA TRP A 88 -5.67 -2.88 15.18
C TRP A 88 -4.42 -2.41 14.43
N LYS A 89 -3.77 -3.28 13.65
CA LYS A 89 -2.44 -3.04 13.08
C LYS A 89 -2.35 -3.52 11.63
N PRO A 90 -1.42 -2.98 10.82
CA PRO A 90 -1.09 -3.55 9.53
C PRO A 90 -0.42 -4.91 9.70
N ILE A 91 -0.68 -5.81 8.74
CA ILE A 91 -0.08 -7.16 8.64
C ILE A 91 0.77 -7.33 7.41
N LEU A 92 0.60 -6.45 6.41
CA LEU A 92 1.42 -6.36 5.22
C LEU A 92 1.49 -4.90 4.78
N MET A 93 2.67 -4.47 4.36
CA MET A 93 2.88 -3.13 3.76
C MET A 93 3.74 -3.25 2.51
N VAL A 94 3.37 -2.47 1.49
CA VAL A 94 4.14 -2.26 0.25
C VAL A 94 4.63 -0.82 0.28
N THR A 95 5.93 -0.62 0.45
CA THR A 95 6.47 0.64 0.98
C THR A 95 7.75 1.07 0.25
N ASP A 96 7.90 2.37 -0.02
CA ASP A 96 9.18 3.02 -0.26
C ASP A 96 9.71 3.56 1.08
N ARG A 97 10.85 3.05 1.53
CA ARG A 97 11.48 3.44 2.80
C ARG A 97 12.83 4.10 2.62
N SER A 98 13.53 3.75 1.56
CA SER A 98 14.91 4.14 1.31
C SER A 98 15.09 5.05 0.11
N GLY A 99 14.04 5.25 -0.70
CA GLY A 99 14.14 5.91 -1.99
C GLY A 99 14.74 5.03 -3.10
N GLU A 100 15.18 3.82 -2.74
CA GLU A 100 15.89 2.93 -3.66
C GLU A 100 15.04 1.74 -4.11
N TRP A 101 14.29 1.15 -3.18
CA TRP A 101 13.51 -0.07 -3.40
C TRP A 101 12.05 0.08 -2.96
N LEU A 102 11.15 -0.45 -3.78
CA LEU A 102 9.86 -0.89 -3.28
C LEU A 102 10.09 -2.13 -2.43
N GLU A 103 9.63 -2.10 -1.20
CA GLU A 103 9.78 -3.18 -0.24
C GLU A 103 8.41 -3.76 0.13
N VAL A 104 8.37 -5.08 0.29
CA VAL A 104 7.20 -5.81 0.79
C VAL A 104 7.52 -6.31 2.19
N GLY A 105 6.79 -5.79 3.17
CA GLY A 105 7.00 -6.11 4.58
C GLY A 105 5.82 -6.84 5.19
N ARG A 106 6.04 -8.06 5.68
CA ARG A 106 5.09 -8.79 6.53
C ARG A 106 5.25 -8.35 7.97
N MET A 107 4.12 -8.13 8.64
CA MET A 107 4.11 -7.62 10.00
C MET A 107 3.35 -8.55 10.93
N TRP A 108 3.72 -8.53 12.20
CA TRP A 108 3.01 -9.16 13.29
C TRP A 108 2.92 -8.19 14.47
N SER A 109 1.71 -7.93 14.95
CA SER A 109 1.45 -7.01 16.07
C SER A 109 2.06 -5.60 15.90
N GLY A 110 2.24 -5.16 14.65
CA GLY A 110 2.79 -3.84 14.31
C GLY A 110 4.29 -3.80 14.09
N GLU A 111 4.99 -4.93 14.24
CA GLU A 111 6.42 -5.04 13.98
C GLU A 111 6.70 -5.82 12.69
N TYR A 112 7.74 -5.43 11.95
CA TYR A 112 8.18 -6.17 10.78
C TYR A 112 8.82 -7.49 11.22
N VAL A 113 8.30 -8.61 10.70
CA VAL A 113 8.85 -9.95 10.92
C VAL A 113 9.54 -10.51 9.66
N GLU A 114 9.28 -9.92 8.52
CA GLU A 114 9.95 -10.22 7.25
C GLU A 114 9.90 -9.01 6.32
N MET A 115 11.00 -8.72 5.62
CA MET A 115 11.11 -7.62 4.66
C MET A 115 11.84 -8.10 3.40
N LYS A 116 11.27 -7.81 2.23
CA LYS A 116 11.84 -8.18 0.93
C LYS A 116 11.94 -6.96 0.03
N LYS A 117 13.09 -6.75 -0.59
CA LYS A 117 13.28 -5.82 -1.70
C LYS A 117 12.61 -6.42 -2.95
N ALA A 118 11.73 -5.68 -3.60
CA ALA A 118 10.92 -6.19 -4.72
C ALA A 118 11.40 -5.67 -6.08
N ILE A 119 11.37 -4.37 -6.28
CA ILE A 119 11.77 -3.69 -7.51
C ILE A 119 12.40 -2.34 -7.16
N ARG A 120 13.31 -1.84 -7.96
CA ARG A 120 13.88 -0.51 -7.76
C ARG A 120 12.84 0.57 -8.05
N ILE A 121 12.79 1.62 -7.23
CA ILE A 121 11.89 2.77 -7.44
C ILE A 121 12.10 3.39 -8.82
N ASN A 122 13.36 3.49 -9.28
CA ASN A 122 13.66 4.03 -10.61
C ASN A 122 13.05 3.20 -11.74
N ASP A 123 12.94 1.88 -11.57
CA ASP A 123 12.36 0.98 -12.58
C ASP A 123 10.83 1.06 -12.65
N MET A 124 10.19 1.67 -11.63
CA MET A 124 8.75 1.91 -11.56
C MET A 124 8.33 3.22 -12.22
N ARG A 125 9.25 4.19 -12.37
CA ARG A 125 8.92 5.51 -12.93
C ARG A 125 8.45 5.39 -14.37
N GLY A 126 7.36 6.08 -14.71
CA GLY A 126 6.76 6.05 -16.03
C GLY A 126 6.12 4.70 -16.41
N LYS A 127 5.98 3.77 -15.46
CA LYS A 127 5.49 2.41 -15.73
C LYS A 127 4.52 1.95 -14.66
N TRP A 128 3.59 1.09 -15.08
CA TRP A 128 2.72 0.38 -14.15
C TRP A 128 3.47 -0.76 -13.48
N THR A 129 3.34 -0.85 -12.17
CA THR A 129 3.86 -1.93 -11.34
C THR A 129 2.68 -2.66 -10.70
N ASP A 130 2.50 -3.92 -11.07
CA ASP A 130 1.39 -4.73 -10.60
C ASP A 130 1.74 -5.41 -9.29
N VAL A 131 0.89 -5.24 -8.29
CA VAL A 131 0.94 -5.90 -6.99
C VAL A 131 -0.19 -6.90 -6.92
N LEU A 132 0.14 -8.16 -6.68
CA LEU A 132 -0.84 -9.22 -6.46
C LEU A 132 -0.59 -9.85 -5.11
N ILE A 133 -1.64 -10.01 -4.31
CA ILE A 133 -1.56 -10.60 -2.97
C ILE A 133 -2.55 -11.76 -2.88
N ASN A 134 -2.09 -12.88 -2.31
CA ASN A 134 -2.94 -13.98 -1.91
C ASN A 134 -2.72 -14.29 -0.43
N ALA A 135 -3.79 -14.35 0.34
CA ALA A 135 -3.71 -14.62 1.77
C ALA A 135 -4.87 -15.50 2.26
N ARG A 136 -4.56 -16.35 3.22
CA ARG A 136 -5.52 -17.05 4.08
C ARG A 136 -5.27 -16.59 5.50
N TYR A 137 -6.27 -15.96 6.09
CA TYR A 137 -6.14 -15.41 7.44
C TYR A 137 -6.36 -16.47 8.50
N SER A 138 -5.44 -16.60 9.43
CA SER A 138 -5.53 -17.55 10.53
C SER A 138 -4.88 -17.03 11.81
N ARG A 139 -5.46 -17.43 12.94
CA ARG A 139 -4.88 -17.28 14.28
C ARG A 139 -3.97 -18.44 14.65
N GLU A 140 -4.00 -19.51 13.85
CA GLU A 140 -3.19 -20.71 13.98
C GLU A 140 -2.13 -20.77 12.88
N GLU A 141 -1.17 -21.68 12.99
CA GLU A 141 -0.07 -21.88 12.03
C GLU A 141 -0.55 -22.63 10.77
N ASN A 142 -1.65 -22.20 10.18
CA ASN A 142 -2.22 -22.75 8.94
C ASN A 142 -2.69 -21.64 7.97
N GLY A 143 -2.35 -20.39 8.28
CA GLY A 143 -2.50 -19.29 7.36
C GLY A 143 -1.33 -19.17 6.39
N PHE A 144 -1.46 -18.32 5.41
CA PHE A 144 -0.36 -17.98 4.50
C PHE A 144 -0.51 -16.55 3.97
N MET A 145 0.58 -16.04 3.41
CA MET A 145 0.62 -14.77 2.69
C MET A 145 1.65 -14.84 1.58
N LYS A 146 1.20 -14.58 0.34
CA LYS A 146 2.04 -14.56 -0.87
C LYS A 146 1.87 -13.23 -1.57
N VAL A 147 2.97 -12.65 -2.02
CA VAL A 147 2.97 -11.37 -2.74
C VAL A 147 3.82 -11.49 -3.99
N TRP A 148 3.25 -11.07 -5.12
CA TRP A 148 3.96 -10.95 -6.39
C TRP A 148 4.03 -9.47 -6.79
N ILE A 149 5.15 -9.09 -7.36
CA ILE A 149 5.35 -7.80 -8.02
C ILE A 149 5.72 -8.09 -9.48
N ASN A 150 4.93 -7.57 -10.42
CA ASN A 150 5.08 -7.83 -11.85
C ASN A 150 5.23 -9.33 -12.15
N ASN A 151 4.33 -10.15 -11.61
CA ASN A 151 4.30 -11.61 -11.71
C ASN A 151 5.48 -12.35 -11.03
N LYS A 152 6.48 -11.66 -10.46
CA LYS A 152 7.57 -12.28 -9.72
C LYS A 152 7.15 -12.47 -8.26
N LEU A 153 7.23 -13.69 -7.73
CA LEU A 153 6.98 -13.99 -6.31
C LEU A 153 8.07 -13.35 -5.44
N ILE A 154 7.68 -12.43 -4.58
CA ILE A 154 8.58 -11.68 -3.69
C ILE A 154 8.52 -12.19 -2.25
N LEU A 155 7.32 -12.45 -1.76
CA LEU A 155 7.09 -12.95 -0.42
C LEU A 155 6.26 -14.22 -0.49
N ASN A 156 6.72 -15.27 0.20
CA ASN A 156 6.00 -16.53 0.35
C ASN A 156 6.12 -17.01 1.80
N ALA A 157 5.13 -16.71 2.60
CA ALA A 157 5.05 -17.11 4.00
C ALA A 157 3.89 -18.11 4.16
N GLU A 158 4.20 -19.33 4.51
CA GLU A 158 3.25 -20.43 4.71
C GLU A 158 3.28 -20.93 6.16
N ASN A 159 2.22 -21.58 6.59
CA ASN A 159 2.06 -22.12 7.94
C ASN A 159 2.28 -21.05 9.01
N ILE A 160 1.64 -19.91 8.85
CA ILE A 160 1.79 -18.73 9.73
C ILE A 160 0.48 -18.34 10.42
N LYS A 161 0.63 -17.81 11.62
CA LYS A 161 -0.38 -16.93 12.21
C LYS A 161 -0.21 -15.57 11.56
N ASN A 162 -1.27 -15.01 10.98
CA ASN A 162 -1.20 -13.72 10.29
C ASN A 162 -2.32 -12.75 10.67
N ILE A 163 -3.20 -13.15 11.60
CA ILE A 163 -4.15 -12.26 12.28
C ILE A 163 -4.11 -12.50 13.79
N THR A 164 -4.29 -11.42 14.55
CA THR A 164 -4.28 -11.47 16.00
C THR A 164 -5.64 -11.86 16.59
N PRO A 165 -5.74 -12.24 17.86
CA PRO A 165 -7.03 -12.42 18.55
C PRO A 165 -7.89 -11.16 18.58
N TYR A 166 -7.29 -9.99 18.39
CA TYR A 166 -7.98 -8.69 18.38
C TYR A 166 -8.68 -8.38 17.05
N THR A 167 -8.47 -9.16 16.00
CA THR A 167 -9.13 -9.03 14.70
C THR A 167 -10.62 -9.37 14.83
N LYS A 168 -11.45 -8.37 15.03
CA LYS A 168 -12.91 -8.54 15.15
C LYS A 168 -13.65 -8.27 13.86
N ARG A 169 -13.13 -7.41 13.01
CA ARG A 169 -13.80 -6.87 11.82
C ARG A 169 -13.14 -7.29 10.49
N GLY A 170 -12.18 -8.21 10.55
CA GLY A 170 -11.46 -8.72 9.38
C GLY A 170 -10.30 -7.83 8.92
N VAL A 171 -9.73 -8.21 7.79
CA VAL A 171 -8.60 -7.55 7.15
C VAL A 171 -9.09 -6.80 5.92
N GLY A 172 -8.74 -5.52 5.82
CA GLY A 172 -9.01 -4.64 4.68
C GLY A 172 -7.75 -4.36 3.87
N LEU A 173 -7.94 -3.90 2.63
CA LEU A 173 -6.90 -3.30 1.82
C LEU A 173 -7.09 -1.79 1.85
N ASP A 174 -6.05 -1.08 2.27
CA ASP A 174 -5.91 0.36 2.10
C ASP A 174 -4.87 0.61 1.01
N PHE A 175 -5.11 1.60 0.16
CA PHE A 175 -4.20 1.95 -0.94
C PHE A 175 -4.21 3.46 -1.19
N GLY A 176 -3.10 3.99 -1.67
CA GLY A 176 -2.89 5.42 -1.86
C GLY A 176 -1.50 5.84 -1.41
N ILE A 177 -1.40 6.95 -0.72
CA ILE A 177 -0.16 7.46 -0.14
C ILE A 177 -0.34 7.57 1.36
N TYR A 178 0.43 6.79 2.13
CA TYR A 178 0.51 6.89 3.57
C TYR A 178 1.96 7.10 4.00
N GLN A 179 2.25 8.28 4.52
CA GLN A 179 3.57 8.68 4.97
C GLN A 179 3.66 8.62 6.49
N THR A 180 4.74 8.05 6.99
CA THR A 180 5.05 7.97 8.43
C THR A 180 6.48 8.44 8.68
N PHE A 181 6.73 8.94 9.91
CA PHE A 181 8.02 9.54 10.29
C PHE A 181 8.33 10.79 9.47
N VAL A 182 7.32 11.61 9.24
CA VAL A 182 7.42 12.85 8.44
C VAL A 182 8.47 13.80 9.01
N SER A 183 8.63 13.83 10.34
CA SER A 183 9.70 14.56 11.03
C SER A 183 11.12 14.15 10.62
N GLY A 184 11.28 12.97 10.02
CA GLY A 184 12.57 12.49 9.48
C GLY A 184 13.13 13.42 8.43
N TRP A 185 12.28 13.94 7.55
CA TRP A 185 12.68 14.89 6.54
C TRP A 185 13.30 16.16 7.14
N LYS A 186 12.63 16.73 8.14
CA LYS A 186 13.14 17.92 8.83
C LYS A 186 14.49 17.68 9.50
N ARG A 187 14.71 16.50 10.06
CA ARG A 187 16.01 16.15 10.66
C ARG A 187 17.15 16.12 9.65
N GLU A 188 16.88 15.70 8.42
CA GLU A 188 17.92 15.61 7.37
C GLU A 188 18.05 16.85 6.52
N HIS A 189 16.94 17.57 6.28
CA HIS A 189 16.91 18.68 5.31
C HIS A 189 16.55 20.04 5.93
N GLY A 190 16.37 20.12 7.27
CA GLY A 190 15.92 21.33 7.95
C GLY A 190 14.47 21.69 7.62
N ASP A 191 14.18 22.98 7.48
CA ASP A 191 12.83 23.47 7.18
C ASP A 191 12.46 23.46 5.68
N LYS A 192 13.27 22.80 4.85
CA LYS A 192 12.96 22.66 3.42
C LYS A 192 11.74 21.76 3.23
N PRO A 193 10.73 22.20 2.46
CA PRO A 193 9.61 21.33 2.12
C PRO A 193 10.10 20.18 1.24
N TYR A 194 9.55 18.98 1.43
CA TYR A 194 9.75 17.90 0.46
C TYR A 194 8.81 18.08 -0.75
N PRO A 195 9.15 17.47 -1.90
CA PRO A 195 8.35 17.60 -3.12
C PRO A 195 6.93 17.03 -2.91
N ASN A 196 5.96 17.63 -3.58
CA ASN A 196 4.63 17.06 -3.66
C ASN A 196 4.71 15.67 -4.29
N MET A 197 4.03 14.72 -3.69
CA MET A 197 4.01 13.35 -4.18
C MET A 197 2.70 13.07 -4.89
N VAL A 198 2.79 12.60 -6.14
CA VAL A 198 1.65 12.11 -6.92
C VAL A 198 1.88 10.65 -7.26
N VAL A 199 0.85 9.82 -7.06
CA VAL A 199 0.87 8.40 -7.42
C VAL A 199 -0.48 8.05 -8.03
N TYR A 200 -0.48 7.19 -9.07
CA TYR A 200 -1.70 6.70 -9.67
C TYR A 200 -1.91 5.22 -9.35
N PHE A 201 -3.17 4.87 -9.19
CA PHE A 201 -3.60 3.49 -8.97
C PHE A 201 -4.68 3.10 -9.97
N ASP A 202 -4.59 1.87 -10.43
CA ASP A 202 -5.62 1.26 -11.27
C ASP A 202 -5.75 -0.23 -10.93
N GLU A 203 -6.79 -0.89 -11.45
CA GLU A 203 -7.04 -2.33 -11.28
C GLU A 203 -6.95 -2.78 -9.80
N VAL A 204 -7.46 -1.92 -8.90
CA VAL A 204 -7.53 -2.24 -7.48
C VAL A 204 -8.75 -3.12 -7.23
N ASN A 205 -8.52 -4.40 -7.04
CA ASN A 205 -9.57 -5.40 -6.95
C ASN A 205 -9.42 -6.31 -5.73
N LEU A 206 -10.56 -6.87 -5.31
CA LEU A 206 -10.67 -7.86 -4.25
C LEU A 206 -11.51 -9.03 -4.74
N GLY A 207 -11.03 -10.24 -4.58
CA GLY A 207 -11.70 -11.44 -5.07
C GLY A 207 -11.40 -12.71 -4.27
N SER A 208 -12.13 -13.78 -4.61
CA SER A 208 -11.93 -15.11 -4.04
C SER A 208 -11.02 -16.00 -4.89
N THR A 209 -10.65 -15.57 -6.09
CA THR A 209 -9.72 -16.28 -6.98
C THR A 209 -8.80 -15.28 -7.67
N LYS A 210 -7.67 -15.77 -8.17
CA LYS A 210 -6.69 -14.98 -8.93
C LYS A 210 -7.34 -14.33 -10.15
N GLU A 211 -8.09 -15.10 -10.93
CA GLU A 211 -8.72 -14.67 -12.19
C GLU A 211 -9.66 -13.48 -11.97
N LYS A 212 -10.39 -13.45 -10.84
CA LYS A 212 -11.30 -12.35 -10.52
C LYS A 212 -10.61 -11.01 -10.31
N VAL A 213 -9.37 -11.02 -9.86
CA VAL A 213 -8.61 -9.79 -9.55
C VAL A 213 -7.62 -9.43 -10.66
N THR A 214 -7.23 -10.38 -11.51
CA THR A 214 -6.27 -10.13 -12.61
C THR A 214 -6.93 -10.00 -13.99
N LYS A 215 -8.26 -10.12 -14.09
CA LYS A 215 -9.00 -10.18 -15.35
C LYS A 215 -8.70 -9.03 -16.34
N LYS A 216 -8.22 -7.91 -15.80
CA LYS A 216 -7.90 -6.71 -16.59
C LYS A 216 -6.42 -6.30 -16.49
N LEU A 217 -5.62 -6.98 -15.65
CA LEU A 217 -4.17 -6.88 -15.74
C LEU A 217 -3.80 -7.55 -17.05
N GLY A 218 -3.59 -6.79 -18.10
CA GLY A 218 -3.33 -7.34 -19.44
C GLY A 218 -2.18 -8.35 -19.42
N ASN A 219 -2.31 -9.36 -20.24
CA ASN A 219 -1.26 -10.32 -20.57
C ASN A 219 -0.04 -9.60 -21.15
#